data_dea0228e0fa356ed8c240535a962d8cf
#
_entry.id   dea0228e0fa356ed8c240535a962d8cf
#
_cell.length_a   1.000
_cell.length_b   1.000
_cell.length_c   1.000
_cell.angle_alpha   90.00
_cell.angle_beta   90.00
_cell.angle_gamma   90.00
#
_symmetry.space_group_name_H-M   'P 1'
#
loop_
_entity.id
_entity.type
_entity.pdbx_description
1 polymer ?
#
loop_
_entity_poly.entity_id
_entity_poly.type
_entity_poly.pdbx_seq_one_letter_code
_entity_poly.pdbx_strand_id
1 'polypeptide(L)'
;MTLDNIHKQLIDSLKTGVMLLDCDLRLRYINMEAEQLLAISDSKANNQYIGELLLGADEEIREIRMAMEKGISVTRRMAELHLKHRRSILVDYTINPYTAGGEVSALLELNSLEHAQRINQEEILSGARATTQELVRGLAHEIKNPLGGIRGAAQLLASEITDSELHDYTQVIIEE
;
A
#
# COMPACT_ATOMS: atom_id res chain seq x y z
N MET A 1 -11.68 -25.11 -17.60
CA MET A 1 -11.72 -23.77 -16.99
C MET A 1 -12.55 -22.91 -17.93
N THR A 2 -13.77 -22.51 -17.56
CA THR A 2 -14.66 -21.72 -18.42
C THR A 2 -14.19 -20.27 -18.42
N LEU A 3 -14.39 -19.53 -19.53
CA LEU A 3 -14.01 -18.10 -19.66
C LEU A 3 -14.59 -17.26 -18.52
N ASP A 4 -15.81 -17.53 -18.06
CA ASP A 4 -16.45 -16.84 -16.94
C ASP A 4 -15.67 -16.96 -15.63
N ASN A 5 -15.02 -18.10 -15.39
CA ASN A 5 -14.23 -18.32 -14.19
C ASN A 5 -12.90 -17.54 -14.23
N ILE A 6 -12.33 -17.34 -15.43
CA ILE A 6 -11.10 -16.55 -15.61
C ILE A 6 -11.38 -15.07 -15.37
N HIS A 7 -12.49 -14.53 -15.91
CA HIS A 7 -12.85 -13.13 -15.71
C HIS A 7 -13.08 -12.81 -14.24
N LYS A 8 -13.80 -13.68 -13.52
CA LYS A 8 -14.01 -13.53 -12.08
C LYS A 8 -12.69 -13.55 -11.32
N GLN A 9 -11.81 -14.51 -11.58
CA GLN A 9 -10.50 -14.59 -10.93
C GLN A 9 -9.63 -13.35 -11.19
N LEU A 10 -9.66 -12.80 -12.41
CA LEU A 10 -8.93 -11.58 -12.74
C LEU A 10 -9.45 -10.39 -11.94
N ILE A 11 -10.78 -10.19 -11.85
CA ILE A 11 -11.37 -9.09 -11.11
C ILE A 11 -11.13 -9.26 -9.59
N ASP A 12 -11.19 -10.49 -9.08
CA ASP A 12 -10.91 -10.80 -7.67
C ASP A 12 -9.42 -10.61 -7.30
N SER A 13 -8.51 -10.63 -8.29
CA SER A 13 -7.07 -10.36 -8.07
C SER A 13 -6.72 -8.87 -8.05
N LEU A 14 -7.63 -7.99 -8.41
CA LEU A 14 -7.42 -6.54 -8.40
C LEU A 14 -7.27 -6.03 -6.97
N LYS A 15 -6.41 -5.02 -6.80
CA LYS A 15 -6.26 -4.26 -5.54
C LYS A 15 -7.21 -3.06 -5.45
N THR A 16 -8.10 -2.95 -6.40
CA THR A 16 -9.19 -1.99 -6.45
C THR A 16 -10.48 -2.71 -6.10
N GLY A 17 -11.25 -2.17 -5.17
CA GLY A 17 -12.59 -2.67 -4.89
C GLY A 17 -13.51 -2.41 -6.08
N VAL A 18 -14.19 -3.43 -6.57
CA VAL A 18 -15.09 -3.35 -7.71
C VAL A 18 -16.48 -3.79 -7.30
N MET A 19 -17.48 -2.96 -7.60
CA MET A 19 -18.90 -3.24 -7.35
C MET A 19 -19.71 -2.95 -8.61
N LEU A 20 -20.71 -3.79 -8.89
CA LEU A 20 -21.69 -3.54 -9.94
C LEU A 20 -23.08 -3.36 -9.32
N LEU A 21 -23.74 -2.24 -9.61
CA LEU A 21 -25.09 -1.94 -9.19
C LEU A 21 -26.03 -1.94 -10.41
N ASP A 22 -27.25 -2.44 -10.23
CA ASP A 22 -28.30 -2.34 -11.24
C ASP A 22 -29.00 -0.97 -11.26
N CYS A 23 -30.02 -0.83 -12.10
CA CYS A 23 -30.81 0.40 -12.24
C CYS A 23 -31.53 0.83 -10.94
N ASP A 24 -31.81 -0.11 -10.04
CA ASP A 24 -32.41 0.14 -8.73
C ASP A 24 -31.35 0.36 -7.62
N LEU A 25 -30.08 0.46 -7.99
CA LEU A 25 -28.93 0.59 -7.09
C LEU A 25 -28.78 -0.60 -6.13
N ARG A 26 -29.15 -1.78 -6.59
CA ARG A 26 -28.93 -3.03 -5.87
C ARG A 26 -27.64 -3.67 -6.33
N LEU A 27 -26.88 -4.18 -5.37
CA LEU A 27 -25.60 -4.82 -5.63
C LEU A 27 -25.81 -6.15 -6.40
N ARG A 28 -25.16 -6.27 -7.54
CA ARG A 28 -25.16 -7.46 -8.41
C ARG A 28 -23.84 -8.20 -8.40
N TYR A 29 -22.77 -7.50 -8.13
CA TYR A 29 -21.44 -8.07 -8.01
C TYR A 29 -20.56 -7.26 -7.07
N ILE A 30 -19.68 -7.93 -6.37
CA ILE A 30 -18.63 -7.35 -5.53
C ILE A 30 -17.40 -8.25 -5.61
N ASN A 31 -16.20 -7.67 -5.79
CA ASN A 31 -14.96 -8.44 -5.77
C ASN A 31 -14.39 -8.55 -4.34
N MET A 32 -13.37 -9.40 -4.18
CA MET A 32 -12.75 -9.68 -2.89
C MET A 32 -12.21 -8.42 -2.21
N GLU A 33 -11.62 -7.49 -2.94
CA GLU A 33 -11.10 -6.25 -2.37
C GLU A 33 -12.21 -5.36 -1.81
N ALA A 34 -13.33 -5.20 -2.53
CA ALA A 34 -14.48 -4.44 -2.06
C ALA A 34 -15.16 -5.12 -0.86
N GLU A 35 -15.23 -6.46 -0.80
CA GLU A 35 -15.72 -7.19 0.37
C GLU A 35 -14.88 -6.86 1.63
N GLN A 36 -13.56 -6.82 1.49
CA GLN A 36 -12.64 -6.48 2.58
C GLN A 36 -12.77 -5.01 3.02
N LEU A 37 -12.82 -4.08 2.06
CA LEU A 37 -12.96 -2.65 2.32
C LEU A 37 -14.26 -2.33 3.06
N LEU A 38 -15.37 -2.89 2.60
CA LEU A 38 -16.69 -2.64 3.15
C LEU A 38 -17.02 -3.56 4.34
N ALA A 39 -16.17 -4.55 4.65
CA ALA A 39 -16.39 -5.57 5.66
C ALA A 39 -17.73 -6.32 5.48
N ILE A 40 -18.07 -6.65 4.24
CA ILE A 40 -19.32 -7.32 3.84
C ILE A 40 -18.94 -8.51 2.96
N SER A 41 -19.62 -9.64 3.08
CA SER A 41 -19.46 -10.76 2.16
C SER A 41 -20.45 -10.70 1.00
N ASP A 42 -20.04 -11.15 -0.19
CA ASP A 42 -20.90 -11.25 -1.39
C ASP A 42 -22.26 -11.87 -1.08
N SER A 43 -22.28 -12.98 -0.35
CA SER A 43 -23.53 -13.69 0.02
C SER A 43 -24.52 -12.86 0.83
N LYS A 44 -24.04 -11.88 1.61
CA LYS A 44 -24.87 -10.96 2.40
C LYS A 44 -25.21 -9.69 1.65
N ALA A 45 -24.32 -9.23 0.79
CA ALA A 45 -24.45 -7.97 0.06
C ALA A 45 -25.26 -8.11 -1.24
N ASN A 46 -25.31 -9.28 -1.84
CA ASN A 46 -25.99 -9.52 -3.09
C ASN A 46 -27.46 -9.13 -3.03
N ASN A 47 -27.91 -8.37 -4.02
CA ASN A 47 -29.25 -7.80 -4.13
C ASN A 47 -29.65 -6.79 -3.02
N GLN A 48 -28.73 -6.38 -2.13
CA GLN A 48 -29.01 -5.30 -1.18
C GLN A 48 -28.91 -3.94 -1.85
N TYR A 49 -29.75 -3.02 -1.41
CA TYR A 49 -29.70 -1.61 -1.84
C TYR A 49 -28.44 -0.94 -1.27
N ILE A 50 -27.71 -0.17 -2.10
CA ILE A 50 -26.44 0.44 -1.68
C ILE A 50 -26.58 1.34 -0.45
N GLY A 51 -27.70 2.05 -0.29
CA GLY A 51 -27.99 2.87 0.89
C GLY A 51 -28.19 2.08 2.18
N GLU A 52 -28.40 0.76 2.09
CA GLU A 52 -28.41 -0.12 3.27
C GLU A 52 -26.99 -0.56 3.70
N LEU A 53 -26.03 -0.48 2.80
CA LEU A 53 -24.63 -0.83 3.05
C LEU A 53 -23.83 0.34 3.62
N LEU A 54 -24.16 1.56 3.16
CA LEU A 54 -23.51 2.81 3.55
C LEU A 54 -24.48 3.66 4.39
N LEU A 55 -23.98 4.24 5.47
CA LEU A 55 -24.75 5.14 6.32
C LEU A 55 -24.65 6.58 5.82
N GLY A 56 -25.80 7.27 5.67
CA GLY A 56 -25.81 8.66 5.26
C GLY A 56 -25.35 8.90 3.83
N ALA A 57 -25.45 7.91 2.95
CA ALA A 57 -24.96 7.93 1.57
C ALA A 57 -25.87 8.69 0.59
N ASP A 58 -26.62 9.68 1.04
CA ASP A 58 -27.56 10.42 0.18
C ASP A 58 -26.85 11.18 -0.94
N GLU A 59 -25.62 11.64 -0.71
CA GLU A 59 -24.82 12.34 -1.71
C GLU A 59 -24.27 11.36 -2.73
N GLU A 60 -23.70 10.27 -2.29
CA GLU A 60 -23.16 9.18 -3.13
C GLU A 60 -24.28 8.58 -4.01
N ILE A 61 -25.44 8.34 -3.44
CA ILE A 61 -26.61 7.85 -4.18
C ILE A 61 -27.05 8.84 -5.27
N ARG A 62 -27.06 10.14 -4.99
CA ARG A 62 -27.37 11.15 -6.00
C ARG A 62 -26.31 11.17 -7.11
N GLU A 63 -25.04 11.05 -6.77
CA GLU A 63 -23.95 10.99 -7.76
C GLU A 63 -24.06 9.77 -8.66
N ILE A 64 -24.36 8.59 -8.09
CA ILE A 64 -24.56 7.37 -8.86
C ILE A 64 -25.73 7.53 -9.85
N ARG A 65 -26.88 8.02 -9.38
CA ARG A 65 -28.05 8.26 -10.25
C ARG A 65 -27.73 9.26 -11.35
N MET A 66 -27.08 10.37 -11.01
CA MET A 66 -26.70 11.39 -11.99
C MET A 66 -25.71 10.82 -13.04
N ALA A 67 -24.76 10.00 -12.64
CA ALA A 67 -23.82 9.36 -13.55
C ALA A 67 -24.56 8.43 -14.54
N MET A 68 -25.49 7.62 -14.02
CA MET A 68 -26.30 6.71 -14.84
C MET A 68 -27.21 7.46 -15.81
N GLU A 69 -27.91 8.51 -15.36
CA GLU A 69 -28.84 9.33 -16.18
C GLU A 69 -28.11 10.09 -17.29
N LYS A 70 -26.93 10.64 -16.98
CA LYS A 70 -26.16 11.45 -17.95
C LYS A 70 -25.19 10.62 -18.80
N GLY A 71 -24.97 9.37 -18.45
CA GLY A 71 -23.99 8.51 -19.13
C GLY A 71 -22.54 9.00 -18.99
N ILE A 72 -22.21 9.69 -17.88
CA ILE A 72 -20.88 10.26 -17.63
C ILE A 72 -20.24 9.62 -16.40
N SER A 73 -18.92 9.39 -16.45
CA SER A 73 -18.18 8.94 -15.28
C SER A 73 -18.00 10.07 -14.27
N VAL A 74 -18.13 9.74 -12.98
CA VAL A 74 -17.92 10.65 -11.85
C VAL A 74 -16.82 10.08 -10.97
N THR A 75 -15.81 10.89 -10.66
CA THR A 75 -14.74 10.51 -9.73
C THR A 75 -14.76 11.45 -8.53
N ARG A 76 -14.76 10.88 -7.33
CA ARG A 76 -14.62 11.61 -6.08
C ARG A 76 -13.37 11.14 -5.35
N ARG A 77 -12.57 12.10 -4.90
CA ARG A 77 -11.35 11.84 -4.15
C ARG A 77 -11.55 12.15 -2.68
N MET A 78 -10.84 11.39 -1.83
CA MET A 78 -10.85 11.55 -0.37
C MET A 78 -12.26 11.54 0.22
N ALA A 79 -13.14 10.67 -0.31
CA ALA A 79 -14.48 10.48 0.21
C ALA A 79 -14.44 9.64 1.49
N GLU A 80 -15.12 10.11 2.53
CA GLU A 80 -15.31 9.34 3.75
C GLU A 80 -16.63 8.58 3.67
N LEU A 81 -16.56 7.26 3.49
CA LEU A 81 -17.73 6.39 3.48
C LEU A 81 -17.99 5.82 4.86
N HIS A 82 -19.19 6.03 5.38
CA HIS A 82 -19.62 5.51 6.68
C HIS A 82 -20.29 4.15 6.51
N LEU A 83 -19.71 3.12 7.09
CA LEU A 83 -20.22 1.75 7.00
C LEU A 83 -21.22 1.44 8.13
N LYS A 84 -22.12 0.50 7.88
CA LYS A 84 -23.19 0.08 8.83
C LYS A 84 -22.69 -0.30 10.21
N HIS A 85 -21.43 -0.74 10.35
CA HIS A 85 -20.79 -1.11 11.62
C HIS A 85 -20.08 0.03 12.34
N ARG A 86 -20.45 1.29 12.10
CA ARG A 86 -19.84 2.52 12.67
C ARG A 86 -18.34 2.67 12.35
N ARG A 87 -17.88 2.05 11.29
CA ARG A 87 -16.53 2.24 10.75
C ARG A 87 -16.61 3.21 9.59
N SER A 88 -15.72 4.20 9.54
CA SER A 88 -15.51 5.02 8.36
C SER A 88 -14.29 4.53 7.60
N ILE A 89 -14.34 4.63 6.30
CA ILE A 89 -13.21 4.39 5.41
C ILE A 89 -12.99 5.59 4.51
N LEU A 90 -11.73 5.93 4.28
CA LEU A 90 -11.35 7.01 3.35
C LEU A 90 -10.94 6.38 2.02
N VAL A 91 -11.67 6.72 0.96
CA VAL A 91 -11.48 6.13 -0.37
C VAL A 91 -11.53 7.18 -1.46
N ASP A 92 -10.85 6.91 -2.57
CA ASP A 92 -11.17 7.49 -3.86
C ASP A 92 -12.15 6.54 -4.55
N TYR A 93 -13.25 7.05 -5.08
CA TYR A 93 -14.17 6.23 -5.87
C TYR A 93 -14.45 6.82 -7.24
N THR A 94 -14.70 5.93 -8.19
CA THR A 94 -15.12 6.27 -9.54
C THR A 94 -16.40 5.51 -9.88
N ILE A 95 -17.39 6.21 -10.38
CA ILE A 95 -18.66 5.68 -10.86
C ILE A 95 -18.64 5.70 -12.37
N ASN A 96 -18.71 4.55 -13.00
CA ASN A 96 -18.74 4.37 -14.45
C ASN A 96 -20.13 3.82 -14.87
N PRO A 97 -20.94 4.59 -15.62
CA PRO A 97 -22.17 4.05 -16.19
C PRO A 97 -21.85 2.90 -17.14
N TYR A 98 -22.58 1.82 -17.03
CA TYR A 98 -22.42 0.62 -17.84
C TYR A 98 -23.75 0.17 -18.38
N THR A 99 -23.84 -0.08 -19.68
CA THR A 99 -25.07 -0.55 -20.32
C THR A 99 -24.88 -1.96 -20.85
N ALA A 100 -25.66 -2.90 -20.37
CA ALA A 100 -25.71 -4.27 -20.87
C ALA A 100 -27.15 -4.71 -21.09
N GLY A 101 -27.45 -5.30 -22.23
CA GLY A 101 -28.77 -5.80 -22.54
C GLY A 101 -29.89 -4.73 -22.59
N GLY A 102 -29.54 -3.44 -22.71
CA GLY A 102 -30.46 -2.33 -22.71
C GLY A 102 -30.79 -1.74 -21.32
N GLU A 103 -30.22 -2.34 -20.26
CA GLU A 103 -30.32 -1.80 -18.89
C GLU A 103 -29.06 -1.02 -18.52
N VAL A 104 -29.25 0.12 -17.86
CA VAL A 104 -28.17 0.95 -17.35
C VAL A 104 -27.85 0.52 -15.94
N SER A 105 -26.59 0.24 -15.72
CA SER A 105 -25.99 -0.18 -14.44
C SER A 105 -24.86 0.78 -14.07
N ALA A 106 -24.37 0.74 -12.85
CA ALA A 106 -23.21 1.49 -12.40
C ALA A 106 -22.09 0.55 -11.97
N LEU A 107 -20.91 0.70 -12.57
CA LEU A 107 -19.68 0.09 -12.11
C LEU A 107 -18.98 1.07 -11.17
N LEU A 108 -18.77 0.67 -9.92
CA LEU A 108 -18.06 1.43 -8.92
C LEU A 108 -16.68 0.84 -8.71
N GLU A 109 -15.68 1.70 -8.74
CA GLU A 109 -14.30 1.38 -8.38
C GLU A 109 -13.94 2.12 -7.10
N LEU A 110 -13.40 1.40 -6.12
CA LEU A 110 -13.03 1.92 -4.80
C LEU A 110 -11.54 1.70 -4.56
N ASN A 111 -10.79 2.76 -4.29
CA ASN A 111 -9.39 2.71 -3.94
C ASN A 111 -9.20 3.19 -2.50
N SER A 112 -8.75 2.31 -1.60
CA SER A 112 -8.48 2.67 -0.21
C SER A 112 -7.25 3.55 -0.10
N LEU A 113 -7.39 4.71 0.51
CA LEU A 113 -6.27 5.61 0.80
C LEU A 113 -5.39 5.08 1.94
N GLU A 114 -5.95 4.34 2.89
CA GLU A 114 -5.18 3.68 3.95
C GLU A 114 -4.20 2.64 3.36
N HIS A 115 -4.64 1.90 2.35
CA HIS A 115 -3.79 0.91 1.68
C HIS A 115 -2.67 1.56 0.88
N ALA A 116 -2.98 2.62 0.14
CA ALA A 116 -2.00 3.39 -0.61
C ALA A 116 -0.95 4.06 0.30
N GLN A 117 -1.37 4.59 1.46
CA GLN A 117 -0.46 5.16 2.44
C GLN A 117 0.46 4.10 3.09
N ARG A 118 -0.04 2.91 3.39
CA ARG A 118 0.78 1.81 3.93
C ARG A 118 1.85 1.36 2.94
N ILE A 119 1.48 1.14 1.67
CA ILE A 119 2.44 0.77 0.62
C ILE A 119 3.52 1.85 0.49
N ASN A 120 3.14 3.12 0.42
CA ASN A 120 4.08 4.23 0.31
C ASN A 120 5.00 4.34 1.53
N GLN A 121 4.50 4.13 2.75
CA GLN A 121 5.31 4.07 3.97
C GLN A 121 6.27 2.87 3.98
N GLU A 122 5.84 1.70 3.54
CA GLU A 122 6.70 0.51 3.44
C GLU A 122 7.82 0.71 2.40
N GLU A 123 7.52 1.33 1.25
CA GLU A 123 8.51 1.67 0.24
C GLU A 123 9.53 2.71 0.74
N ILE A 124 9.07 3.77 1.41
CA ILE A 124 9.94 4.80 2.00
C ILE A 124 10.85 4.17 3.08
N LEU A 125 10.29 3.33 3.96
CA LEU A 125 11.05 2.66 5.01
C LEU A 125 12.06 1.65 4.44
N SER A 126 11.71 0.92 3.40
CA SER A 126 12.62 -0.03 2.74
C SER A 126 13.75 0.70 2.00
N GLY A 127 13.44 1.78 1.30
CA GLY A 127 14.43 2.65 0.65
C GLY A 127 15.39 3.29 1.65
N ALA A 128 14.88 3.84 2.76
CA ALA A 128 15.71 4.42 3.83
C ALA A 128 16.63 3.37 4.48
N ARG A 129 16.15 2.15 4.70
CA ARG A 129 16.98 1.05 5.24
C ARG A 129 18.12 0.66 4.28
N ALA A 130 17.85 0.54 2.99
CA ALA A 130 18.87 0.20 1.99
C ALA A 130 19.95 1.29 1.92
N THR A 131 19.57 2.56 1.87
CA THR A 131 20.51 3.70 1.87
C THR A 131 21.32 3.76 3.15
N THR A 132 20.71 3.53 4.31
CA THR A 132 21.44 3.52 5.60
C THR A 132 22.44 2.37 5.66
N GLN A 133 22.10 1.18 5.18
CA GLN A 133 23.05 0.06 5.14
C GLN A 133 24.23 0.30 4.21
N GLU A 134 24.00 0.92 3.05
CA GLU A 134 25.10 1.32 2.14
C GLU A 134 26.01 2.37 2.78
N LEU A 135 25.45 3.40 3.41
CA LEU A 135 26.21 4.42 4.13
C LEU A 135 27.04 3.82 5.28
N VAL A 136 26.45 2.94 6.10
CA VAL A 136 27.17 2.28 7.21
C VAL A 136 28.29 1.41 6.66
N ARG A 137 28.07 0.67 5.58
CA ARG A 137 29.11 -0.15 4.95
C ARG A 137 30.25 0.72 4.36
N GLY A 138 29.90 1.83 3.70
CA GLY A 138 30.88 2.80 3.18
C GLY A 138 31.73 3.41 4.30
N LEU A 139 31.08 3.92 5.34
CA LEU A 139 31.75 4.47 6.52
C LEU A 139 32.67 3.45 7.22
N ALA A 140 32.21 2.20 7.34
CA ALA A 140 33.02 1.14 7.94
C ALA A 140 34.31 0.89 7.13
N HIS A 141 34.23 0.94 5.80
CA HIS A 141 35.43 0.83 4.94
C HIS A 141 36.35 2.04 5.05
N GLU A 142 35.79 3.26 5.06
CA GLU A 142 36.56 4.49 5.20
C GLU A 142 37.22 4.65 6.56
N ILE A 143 36.64 4.14 7.63
CA ILE A 143 37.24 4.11 8.98
C ILE A 143 38.30 3.02 9.07
N LYS A 144 38.03 1.84 8.50
CA LYS A 144 38.98 0.72 8.56
C LYS A 144 40.32 1.02 7.87
N ASN A 145 40.31 1.82 6.79
CA ASN A 145 41.53 2.14 6.05
C ASN A 145 42.55 2.94 6.86
N PRO A 146 42.21 4.09 7.49
CA PRO A 146 43.16 4.84 8.31
C PRO A 146 43.59 4.06 9.57
N LEU A 147 42.65 3.29 10.20
CA LEU A 147 42.99 2.45 11.32
C LEU A 147 43.99 1.33 10.93
N GLY A 148 43.82 0.75 9.74
CA GLY A 148 44.79 -0.19 9.19
C GLY A 148 46.16 0.42 8.97
N GLY A 149 46.24 1.66 8.53
CA GLY A 149 47.46 2.45 8.41
C GLY A 149 48.14 2.70 9.75
N ILE A 150 47.39 3.12 10.77
CA ILE A 150 47.88 3.33 12.14
C ILE A 150 48.41 2.04 12.74
N ARG A 151 47.67 0.97 12.63
CA ARG A 151 48.08 -0.37 13.10
C ARG A 151 49.36 -0.84 12.43
N GLY A 152 49.45 -0.67 11.09
CA GLY A 152 50.67 -1.02 10.35
C GLY A 152 51.92 -0.21 10.79
N ALA A 153 51.75 1.08 11.03
CA ALA A 153 52.79 1.96 11.54
C ALA A 153 53.21 1.55 12.97
N ALA A 154 52.27 1.22 13.85
CA ALA A 154 52.52 0.77 15.19
C ALA A 154 53.27 -0.58 15.19
N GLN A 155 52.94 -1.51 14.29
CA GLN A 155 53.65 -2.78 14.12
C GLN A 155 55.12 -2.58 13.68
N LEU A 156 55.37 -1.67 12.74
CA LEU A 156 56.73 -1.32 12.33
C LEU A 156 57.53 -0.71 13.49
N LEU A 157 56.94 0.22 14.23
CA LEU A 157 57.55 0.83 15.41
C LEU A 157 57.89 -0.23 16.47
N ALA A 158 56.95 -1.14 16.76
CA ALA A 158 57.17 -2.21 17.71
C ALA A 158 58.36 -3.12 17.36
N SER A 159 58.65 -3.31 16.04
CA SER A 159 59.76 -4.11 15.57
C SER A 159 61.14 -3.42 15.74
N GLU A 160 61.16 -2.10 15.82
CA GLU A 160 62.40 -1.30 15.94
C GLU A 160 62.68 -0.84 17.37
N ILE A 161 61.67 -0.85 18.26
CA ILE A 161 61.82 -0.41 19.65
C ILE A 161 62.39 -1.54 20.52
N THR A 162 63.49 -1.21 21.20
CA THR A 162 64.16 -2.12 22.17
C THR A 162 63.77 -1.82 23.61
N ASP A 163 63.14 -0.70 23.87
CA ASP A 163 62.68 -0.26 25.19
C ASP A 163 61.32 -0.95 25.49
N SER A 164 61.25 -1.66 26.60
CA SER A 164 60.10 -2.47 26.97
C SER A 164 58.85 -1.63 27.30
N GLU A 165 59.03 -0.44 27.89
CA GLU A 165 57.91 0.47 28.23
C GLU A 165 57.26 1.08 26.95
N LEU A 166 58.09 1.48 25.99
CA LEU A 166 57.62 1.97 24.69
C LEU A 166 57.02 0.85 23.83
N HIS A 167 57.49 -0.36 23.97
CA HIS A 167 56.90 -1.52 23.29
C HIS A 167 55.49 -1.81 23.77
N ASP A 168 55.19 -1.66 25.07
CA ASP A 168 53.86 -1.85 25.63
C ASP A 168 52.85 -0.84 25.05
N TYR A 169 53.26 0.42 24.85
CA TYR A 169 52.37 1.41 24.19
C TYR A 169 52.05 1.07 22.74
N THR A 170 53.00 0.55 21.99
CA THR A 170 52.74 0.12 20.61
C THR A 170 51.79 -1.08 20.56
N GLN A 171 51.91 -1.99 21.54
CA GLN A 171 51.06 -3.16 21.66
C GLN A 171 49.59 -2.77 21.90
N VAL A 172 49.31 -1.77 22.73
CA VAL A 172 47.95 -1.24 22.96
C VAL A 172 47.30 -0.73 21.64
N ILE A 173 48.11 -0.03 20.82
CA ILE A 173 47.58 0.49 19.50
C ILE A 173 47.32 -0.66 18.53
N ILE A 174 48.02 -1.77 18.64
CA ILE A 174 47.86 -2.93 17.75
C ILE A 174 46.65 -3.79 18.15
N GLU A 175 46.33 -3.86 19.44
CA GLU A 175 45.24 -4.68 19.98
C GLU A 175 43.87 -4.02 19.88
N GLU A 176 43.79 -2.69 19.92
CA GLU A 176 42.54 -1.91 19.72
C GLU A 176 42.17 -1.77 18.24
#